data_a8e3059e9b3e8c0dda181f527189a321
#
_entry.id   a8e3059e9b3e8c0dda181f527189a321
#
_cell.length_a   1.000
_cell.length_b   1.000
_cell.length_c   1.000
_cell.angle_alpha   90.00
_cell.angle_beta   90.00
_cell.angle_gamma   90.00
#
_symmetry.space_group_name_H-M   'P 1'
#
loop_
_entity.id
_entity.type
_entity.pdbx_description
1 polymer ?
#
loop_
_entity_poly.entity_id
_entity_poly.type
_entity_poly.pdbx_seq_one_letter_code
_entity_poly.pdbx_strand_id
1 'polypeptide(L)'
;MKTDADVKNYHMEMRQGGRTVNGRFTGSVVTEVDEWMVTLPLQATYDLGNVRLKAGPYLSYVLSNNFSGYAYDGHLRVGDPTGNKINIGSDESSRGTYDFSDDLRHLQFGLNAGADWYFSKRWGAYADIAWGLTGIFKSNFKTIEQTMYPIYGTIGVTYKLK
;
A
#
# COMPACT_ATOMS: atom_id res chain seq x y z
N MET A 1 3.83 -1.59 -7.35
CA MET A 1 4.00 -2.87 -6.61
C MET A 1 2.88 -3.81 -7.01
N LYS A 2 3.20 -5.09 -7.32
CA LYS A 2 2.19 -6.10 -7.70
C LYS A 2 2.24 -7.24 -6.69
N THR A 3 1.08 -7.64 -6.18
CA THR A 3 0.95 -8.71 -5.18
C THR A 3 -0.12 -9.69 -5.64
N ASP A 4 0.15 -10.98 -5.49
CA ASP A 4 -0.80 -12.06 -5.73
C ASP A 4 -1.05 -12.79 -4.40
N ALA A 5 -2.30 -13.00 -4.02
CA ALA A 5 -2.69 -13.59 -2.75
C ALA A 5 -4.01 -14.34 -2.83
N ASP A 6 -4.09 -15.44 -2.08
CA ASP A 6 -5.34 -16.17 -1.90
C ASP A 6 -6.14 -15.58 -0.74
N VAL A 7 -7.42 -15.32 -0.99
CA VAL A 7 -8.34 -14.79 0.00
C VAL A 7 -9.53 -15.72 0.20
N LYS A 8 -10.06 -15.75 1.41
CA LYS A 8 -11.20 -16.56 1.77
C LYS A 8 -12.26 -15.72 2.47
N ASN A 9 -13.47 -15.71 1.90
CA ASN A 9 -14.62 -14.98 2.44
C ASN A 9 -14.33 -13.47 2.65
N TYR A 10 -13.57 -12.89 1.71
CA TYR A 10 -13.13 -11.50 1.78
C TYR A 10 -14.22 -10.60 1.18
N HIS A 11 -14.61 -9.56 1.93
CA HIS A 11 -15.58 -8.59 1.43
C HIS A 11 -14.94 -7.69 0.39
N MET A 12 -15.50 -7.67 -0.82
CA MET A 12 -15.00 -6.79 -1.89
C MET A 12 -16.09 -6.45 -2.90
N GLU A 13 -15.87 -5.36 -3.60
CA GLU A 13 -16.62 -4.94 -4.77
C GLU A 13 -15.79 -5.20 -6.02
N MET A 14 -16.40 -5.78 -7.05
CA MET A 14 -15.73 -6.04 -8.33
C MET A 14 -16.68 -5.82 -9.51
N ARG A 15 -16.10 -5.63 -10.67
CA ARG A 15 -16.81 -5.54 -11.95
C ARG A 15 -16.59 -6.83 -12.73
N GLN A 16 -17.68 -7.42 -13.21
CA GLN A 16 -17.67 -8.57 -14.10
C GLN A 16 -18.75 -8.40 -15.17
N GLY A 17 -18.39 -8.57 -16.45
CA GLY A 17 -19.33 -8.43 -17.56
C GLY A 17 -20.05 -7.07 -17.61
N GLY A 18 -19.37 -5.98 -17.18
CA GLY A 18 -19.93 -4.62 -17.14
C GLY A 18 -20.87 -4.33 -15.96
N ARG A 19 -21.03 -5.27 -15.02
CA ARG A 19 -21.85 -5.10 -13.82
C ARG A 19 -20.96 -5.03 -12.58
N THR A 20 -21.25 -4.09 -11.69
CA THR A 20 -20.64 -4.01 -10.36
C THR A 20 -21.38 -4.95 -9.42
N VAL A 21 -20.62 -5.82 -8.74
CA VAL A 21 -21.15 -6.79 -7.78
C VAL A 21 -20.37 -6.65 -6.48
N ASN A 22 -21.11 -6.55 -5.37
CA ASN A 22 -20.58 -6.48 -4.02
C ASN A 22 -20.91 -7.78 -3.27
N GLY A 23 -19.93 -8.33 -2.56
CA GLY A 23 -20.13 -9.57 -1.84
C GLY A 23 -18.88 -10.14 -1.21
N ARG A 24 -18.92 -11.43 -0.92
CA ARG A 24 -17.85 -12.19 -0.29
C ARG A 24 -17.12 -13.07 -1.30
N PHE A 25 -15.88 -12.76 -1.57
CA PHE A 25 -15.03 -13.48 -2.51
C PHE A 25 -14.15 -14.52 -1.82
N THR A 26 -14.00 -15.65 -2.48
CA THR A 26 -13.03 -16.69 -2.14
C THR A 26 -12.32 -17.11 -3.42
N GLY A 27 -11.00 -17.02 -3.47
CA GLY A 27 -10.17 -17.29 -4.64
C GLY A 27 -8.89 -16.47 -4.58
N SER A 28 -8.23 -16.29 -5.73
CA SER A 28 -6.98 -15.55 -5.85
C SER A 28 -7.23 -14.11 -6.31
N VAL A 29 -6.46 -13.16 -5.78
CA VAL A 29 -6.50 -11.74 -6.13
C VAL A 29 -5.12 -11.24 -6.52
N VAL A 30 -5.04 -10.50 -7.61
CA VAL A 30 -3.86 -9.74 -7.99
C VAL A 30 -4.16 -8.28 -7.76
N THR A 31 -3.31 -7.63 -6.97
CA THR A 31 -3.41 -6.19 -6.67
C THR A 31 -2.18 -5.48 -7.18
N GLU A 32 -2.38 -4.39 -7.90
CA GLU A 32 -1.34 -3.46 -8.34
C GLU A 32 -1.51 -2.14 -7.61
N VAL A 33 -0.45 -1.71 -6.92
CA VAL A 33 -0.42 -0.45 -6.18
C VAL A 33 0.79 0.36 -6.63
N ASP A 34 0.53 1.56 -7.12
CA ASP A 34 1.54 2.54 -7.47
C ASP A 34 1.18 3.89 -6.86
N GLU A 35 2.14 4.50 -6.17
CA GLU A 35 1.99 5.82 -5.55
C GLU A 35 3.21 6.69 -5.86
N TRP A 36 2.94 7.92 -6.29
CA TRP A 36 3.92 9.00 -6.35
C TRP A 36 3.62 9.99 -5.25
N MET A 37 4.59 10.23 -4.36
CA MET A 37 4.37 11.08 -3.21
C MET A 37 5.58 11.98 -2.92
N VAL A 38 5.30 13.12 -2.31
CA VAL A 38 6.31 13.97 -1.69
C VAL A 38 6.24 13.78 -0.19
N THR A 39 7.38 13.41 0.41
CA THR A 39 7.48 13.17 1.85
C THR A 39 8.38 14.21 2.51
N LEU A 40 7.88 14.82 3.58
CA LEU A 40 8.60 15.74 4.44
C LEU A 40 8.85 15.08 5.80
N PRO A 41 10.06 14.55 6.06
CA PRO A 41 10.42 14.02 7.36
C PRO A 41 10.89 15.14 8.30
N LEU A 42 10.48 15.09 9.56
CA LEU A 42 10.99 15.92 10.66
C LEU A 42 11.76 15.00 11.61
N GLN A 43 13.08 14.95 11.48
CA GLN A 43 13.92 13.97 12.16
C GLN A 43 14.80 14.61 13.23
N ALA A 44 14.79 14.03 14.43
CA ALA A 44 15.88 14.20 15.40
C ALA A 44 17.05 13.30 14.98
N THR A 45 18.27 13.79 15.10
CA THR A 45 19.48 13.06 14.74
C THR A 45 20.41 12.93 15.94
N TYR A 46 21.09 11.78 16.04
CA TYR A 46 22.09 11.51 17.05
C TYR A 46 23.36 10.94 16.41
N ASP A 47 24.49 11.65 16.56
CA ASP A 47 25.77 11.29 15.96
C ASP A 47 26.59 10.36 16.86
N LEU A 48 26.97 9.20 16.32
CA LEU A 48 27.81 8.17 16.93
C LEU A 48 29.10 8.01 16.11
N GLY A 49 29.86 9.07 15.96
CA GLY A 49 31.06 9.05 15.14
C GLY A 49 30.78 8.88 13.64
N ASN A 50 31.01 7.70 13.11
CA ASN A 50 30.75 7.40 11.69
C ASN A 50 29.31 7.02 11.39
N VAL A 51 28.47 6.89 12.41
CA VAL A 51 27.04 6.56 12.25
C VAL A 51 26.20 7.71 12.80
N ARG A 52 25.19 8.10 12.05
CA ARG A 52 24.16 9.04 12.49
C ARG A 52 22.83 8.31 12.54
N LEU A 53 22.25 8.21 13.72
CA LEU A 53 20.88 7.74 13.89
C LEU A 53 19.91 8.89 13.66
N LYS A 54 18.76 8.58 13.10
CA LYS A 54 17.69 9.54 12.83
C LYS A 54 16.33 8.91 13.06
N ALA A 55 15.42 9.66 13.68
CA ALA A 55 14.04 9.24 13.90
C ALA A 55 13.13 10.44 14.05
N GLY A 56 11.88 10.29 13.65
CA GLY A 56 10.87 11.32 13.83
C GLY A 56 9.60 11.09 13.01
N PRO A 57 8.62 11.99 13.13
CA PRO A 57 7.44 11.95 12.29
C PRO A 57 7.75 12.35 10.84
N TYR A 58 6.89 11.90 9.94
CA TYR A 58 6.85 12.36 8.56
C TYR A 58 5.43 12.68 8.12
N LEU A 59 5.33 13.57 7.15
CA LEU A 59 4.12 13.90 6.42
C LEU A 59 4.35 13.63 4.94
N SER A 60 3.47 12.86 4.29
CA SER A 60 3.52 12.60 2.86
C SER A 60 2.26 13.10 2.18
N TYR A 61 2.43 13.72 1.02
CA TYR A 61 1.34 14.07 0.13
C TYR A 61 1.44 13.25 -1.16
N VAL A 62 0.40 12.45 -1.43
CA VAL A 62 0.31 11.59 -2.61
C VAL A 62 -0.17 12.43 -3.79
N LEU A 63 0.70 12.56 -4.80
CA LEU A 63 0.45 13.32 -6.03
C LEU A 63 -0.34 12.51 -7.05
N SER A 64 -0.04 11.22 -7.15
CA SER A 64 -0.70 10.27 -8.05
C SER A 64 -0.73 8.91 -7.39
N ASN A 65 -1.83 8.22 -7.54
CA ASN A 65 -2.02 6.89 -6.98
C ASN A 65 -2.77 5.98 -7.96
N ASN A 66 -2.53 4.68 -7.85
CA ASN A 66 -3.29 3.65 -8.51
C ASN A 66 -3.42 2.45 -7.55
N PHE A 67 -4.63 1.98 -7.35
CA PHE A 67 -4.94 0.77 -6.60
C PHE A 67 -5.98 -0.02 -7.39
N SER A 68 -5.51 -0.88 -8.24
CA SER A 68 -6.35 -1.67 -9.12
C SER A 68 -5.93 -3.12 -9.15
N GLY A 69 -6.78 -3.98 -9.67
CA GLY A 69 -6.45 -5.39 -9.81
C GLY A 69 -7.59 -6.23 -10.33
N TYR A 70 -7.43 -7.54 -10.15
CA TYR A 70 -8.45 -8.50 -10.54
C TYR A 70 -8.47 -9.71 -9.62
N ALA A 71 -9.68 -10.27 -9.47
CA ALA A 71 -9.95 -11.53 -8.80
C ALA A 71 -10.12 -12.63 -9.85
N TYR A 72 -9.59 -13.81 -9.57
CA TYR A 72 -9.64 -14.95 -10.48
C TYR A 72 -9.69 -16.27 -9.71
N ASP A 73 -9.94 -17.38 -10.42
CA ASP A 73 -9.99 -18.74 -9.88
C ASP A 73 -10.79 -18.89 -8.59
N GLY A 74 -12.01 -18.34 -8.58
CA GLY A 74 -12.78 -18.32 -7.35
C GLY A 74 -14.27 -18.16 -7.55
N HIS A 75 -14.92 -17.69 -6.50
CA HIS A 75 -16.32 -17.36 -6.54
C HIS A 75 -16.66 -16.19 -5.61
N LEU A 76 -17.62 -15.39 -6.05
CA LEU A 76 -18.23 -14.33 -5.26
C LEU A 76 -19.61 -14.76 -4.78
N ARG A 77 -19.92 -14.59 -3.50
CA ARG A 77 -21.27 -14.68 -2.96
C ARG A 77 -21.84 -13.29 -2.81
N VAL A 78 -22.94 -13.04 -3.50
CA VAL A 78 -23.54 -11.69 -3.58
C VAL A 78 -24.16 -11.31 -2.24
N GLY A 79 -23.76 -10.17 -1.71
CA GLY A 79 -24.25 -9.60 -0.46
C GLY A 79 -23.63 -10.27 0.77
N ASP A 80 -24.03 -11.45 1.12
CA ASP A 80 -23.65 -12.19 2.33
C ASP A 80 -23.00 -13.56 2.03
N PRO A 81 -22.45 -14.27 3.05
CA PRO A 81 -21.80 -15.57 2.85
C PRO A 81 -22.70 -16.69 2.31
N THR A 82 -24.03 -16.50 2.37
CA THR A 82 -25.04 -17.48 1.90
C THR A 82 -25.70 -17.07 0.57
N GLY A 83 -25.36 -15.88 0.06
CA GLY A 83 -25.91 -15.32 -1.15
C GLY A 83 -25.60 -16.10 -2.43
N ASN A 84 -26.20 -15.69 -3.55
CA ASN A 84 -26.01 -16.32 -4.84
C ASN A 84 -24.53 -16.39 -5.22
N LYS A 85 -24.10 -17.56 -5.70
CA LYS A 85 -22.72 -17.81 -6.08
C LYS A 85 -22.49 -17.43 -7.54
N ILE A 86 -21.53 -16.53 -7.77
CA ILE A 86 -21.03 -16.18 -9.10
C ILE A 86 -19.62 -16.74 -9.23
N ASN A 87 -19.38 -17.56 -10.24
CA ASN A 87 -18.05 -18.09 -10.51
C ASN A 87 -17.19 -17.03 -11.22
N ILE A 88 -15.95 -16.89 -10.76
CA ILE A 88 -14.93 -15.99 -11.29
C ILE A 88 -13.85 -16.87 -11.90
N GLY A 89 -13.65 -16.75 -13.20
CA GLY A 89 -12.66 -17.53 -13.94
C GLY A 89 -11.29 -16.84 -14.01
N SER A 90 -10.36 -17.49 -14.71
CA SER A 90 -8.99 -16.97 -14.91
C SER A 90 -8.86 -16.12 -16.16
N ASP A 91 -9.74 -16.28 -17.13
CA ASP A 91 -9.69 -15.58 -18.41
C ASP A 91 -10.07 -14.10 -18.25
N GLU A 92 -9.55 -13.25 -19.10
CA GLU A 92 -9.79 -11.82 -19.07
C GLU A 92 -11.28 -11.43 -19.12
N SER A 93 -12.10 -12.21 -19.79
CA SER A 93 -13.54 -12.01 -19.89
C SER A 93 -14.34 -12.51 -18.68
N SER A 94 -13.78 -13.41 -17.88
CA SER A 94 -14.44 -14.09 -16.76
C SER A 94 -13.91 -13.71 -15.39
N ARG A 95 -12.77 -13.04 -15.31
CA ARG A 95 -12.21 -12.49 -14.07
C ARG A 95 -13.02 -11.27 -13.59
N GLY A 96 -13.02 -11.02 -12.30
CA GLY A 96 -13.58 -9.80 -11.72
C GLY A 96 -12.51 -8.73 -11.58
N THR A 97 -12.74 -7.52 -12.09
CA THR A 97 -11.80 -6.38 -11.94
C THR A 97 -12.26 -5.44 -10.85
N TYR A 98 -11.31 -4.78 -10.19
CA TYR A 98 -11.57 -3.75 -9.20
C TYR A 98 -10.58 -2.58 -9.34
N ASP A 99 -11.04 -1.39 -8.99
CA ASP A 99 -10.26 -0.16 -8.98
C ASP A 99 -10.74 0.70 -7.81
N PHE A 100 -9.86 0.93 -6.85
CA PHE A 100 -10.10 1.74 -5.66
C PHE A 100 -9.14 2.93 -5.58
N SER A 101 -8.59 3.35 -6.72
CA SER A 101 -7.65 4.48 -6.80
C SER A 101 -8.24 5.77 -6.22
N ASP A 102 -9.52 6.04 -6.49
CA ASP A 102 -10.22 7.22 -5.99
C ASP A 102 -10.47 7.20 -4.47
N ASP A 103 -10.38 6.04 -3.84
CA ASP A 103 -10.60 5.85 -2.41
C ASP A 103 -9.31 5.92 -1.59
N LEU A 104 -8.16 6.08 -2.24
CA LEU A 104 -6.89 6.26 -1.56
C LEU A 104 -6.77 7.64 -0.91
N ARG A 105 -6.03 7.69 0.19
CA ARG A 105 -5.79 8.90 0.97
C ARG A 105 -4.61 9.68 0.38
N HIS A 106 -4.82 10.96 0.07
CA HIS A 106 -3.74 11.82 -0.43
C HIS A 106 -2.77 12.29 0.66
N LEU A 107 -3.22 12.43 1.91
CA LEU A 107 -2.38 12.86 3.02
C LEU A 107 -2.11 11.68 3.95
N GLN A 108 -0.85 11.33 4.07
CA GLN A 108 -0.36 10.24 4.93
C GLN A 108 0.55 10.80 6.01
N PHE A 109 0.45 10.26 7.21
CA PHE A 109 1.27 10.61 8.36
C PHE A 109 1.83 9.33 8.99
N GLY A 110 3.07 9.41 9.49
CA GLY A 110 3.70 8.28 10.13
C GLY A 110 4.97 8.64 10.89
N LEU A 111 5.70 7.61 11.26
CA LEU A 111 7.01 7.70 11.91
C LEU A 111 8.06 7.09 10.98
N ASN A 112 9.24 7.68 10.98
CA ASN A 112 10.40 7.09 10.33
C ASN A 112 11.56 6.95 11.30
N ALA A 113 12.42 5.97 11.04
CA ALA A 113 13.68 5.78 11.73
C ALA A 113 14.71 5.26 10.74
N GLY A 114 15.96 5.61 10.94
CA GLY A 114 17.03 5.17 10.07
C GLY A 114 18.42 5.52 10.57
N ALA A 115 19.39 5.18 9.74
CA ALA A 115 20.78 5.46 10.03
C ALA A 115 21.55 5.85 8.76
N ASP A 116 22.46 6.79 8.90
CA ASP A 116 23.48 7.12 7.93
C ASP A 116 24.82 6.55 8.43
N TRP A 117 25.52 5.83 7.58
CA TRP A 117 26.88 5.35 7.85
C TRP A 117 27.87 6.05 6.93
N TYR A 118 28.78 6.85 7.50
CA TYR A 118 29.80 7.60 6.78
C TYR A 118 31.09 6.78 6.68
N PHE A 119 31.37 6.23 5.51
CA PHE A 119 32.62 5.53 5.20
C PHE A 119 33.74 6.50 4.77
N SER A 120 33.41 7.78 4.55
CA SER A 120 34.35 8.85 4.22
C SER A 120 33.92 10.14 4.93
N LYS A 121 34.79 11.18 4.91
CA LYS A 121 34.49 12.49 5.52
C LYS A 121 33.21 13.15 4.98
N ARG A 122 32.80 12.81 3.75
CA ARG A 122 31.63 13.42 3.09
C ARG A 122 30.61 12.41 2.57
N TRP A 123 31.05 11.19 2.25
CA TRP A 123 30.21 10.17 1.65
C TRP A 123 29.78 9.13 2.66
N GLY A 124 28.53 8.73 2.57
CA GLY A 124 27.95 7.68 3.39
C GLY A 124 26.86 6.94 2.63
N ALA A 125 26.39 5.86 3.22
CA ALA A 125 25.18 5.16 2.82
C ALA A 125 24.10 5.38 3.88
N TYR A 126 22.84 5.33 3.51
CA TYR A 126 21.73 5.39 4.46
C TYR A 126 20.72 4.27 4.24
N ALA A 127 20.04 3.93 5.33
CA ALA A 127 18.87 3.07 5.30
C ALA A 127 17.82 3.64 6.26
N ASP A 128 16.58 3.75 5.77
CA ASP A 128 15.44 4.27 6.50
C ASP A 128 14.24 3.33 6.39
N ILE A 129 13.46 3.25 7.47
CA ILE A 129 12.14 2.62 7.49
C ILE A 129 11.12 3.71 7.87
N ALA A 130 10.06 3.82 7.08
CA ALA A 130 8.91 4.67 7.36
C ALA A 130 7.68 3.81 7.61
N TRP A 131 7.00 4.02 8.71
CA TRP A 131 5.78 3.32 9.10
C TRP A 131 4.63 4.31 9.13
N GLY A 132 3.66 4.14 8.23
CA GLY A 132 2.44 4.94 8.19
C GLY A 132 1.53 4.62 9.37
N LEU A 133 1.09 5.65 10.07
CA LEU A 133 0.09 5.56 11.14
C LEU A 133 -1.32 5.84 10.62
N THR A 134 -1.43 6.40 9.43
CA THR A 134 -2.70 6.53 8.71
C THR A 134 -2.84 5.39 7.72
N GLY A 135 -4.04 4.79 7.65
CA GLY A 135 -4.34 3.81 6.61
C GLY A 135 -4.29 4.44 5.21
N ILE A 136 -3.98 3.62 4.20
CA ILE A 136 -3.89 4.06 2.80
C ILE A 136 -5.24 4.51 2.22
N PHE A 137 -6.36 4.00 2.75
CA PHE A 137 -7.70 4.35 2.31
C PHE A 137 -8.32 5.50 3.12
N LYS A 138 -9.24 6.22 2.52
CA LYS A 138 -10.07 7.23 3.19
C LYS A 138 -10.90 6.56 4.30
N SER A 139 -11.20 7.30 5.35
CA SER A 139 -11.92 6.78 6.54
C SER A 139 -13.37 6.36 6.25
N ASN A 140 -13.97 6.83 5.17
CA ASN A 140 -15.30 6.44 4.72
C ASN A 140 -15.32 5.22 3.80
N PHE A 141 -14.16 4.72 3.37
CA PHE A 141 -14.04 3.51 2.57
C PHE A 141 -14.26 2.27 3.43
N LYS A 142 -15.29 1.48 3.12
CA LYS A 142 -15.71 0.30 3.89
C LYS A 142 -15.70 -0.99 3.08
N THR A 143 -15.31 -0.91 1.81
CA THR A 143 -15.30 -2.07 0.91
C THR A 143 -14.25 -3.10 1.33
N ILE A 144 -13.15 -2.64 1.93
CA ILE A 144 -12.11 -3.48 2.52
C ILE A 144 -12.20 -3.34 4.03
N GLU A 145 -12.55 -4.41 4.74
CA GLU A 145 -12.74 -4.41 6.20
C GLU A 145 -11.43 -4.23 6.99
N GLN A 146 -10.28 -4.45 6.35
CA GLN A 146 -8.97 -4.39 6.99
C GLN A 146 -8.26 -3.07 6.70
N THR A 147 -7.84 -2.36 7.75
CA THR A 147 -7.00 -1.17 7.61
C THR A 147 -5.59 -1.57 7.19
N MET A 148 -5.14 -1.07 6.05
CA MET A 148 -3.77 -1.27 5.56
C MET A 148 -2.90 -0.08 5.93
N TYR A 149 -1.81 -0.35 6.65
CA TYR A 149 -0.80 0.66 7.00
C TYR A 149 0.42 0.51 6.10
N PRO A 150 0.87 1.57 5.42
CA PRO A 150 2.02 1.47 4.55
C PRO A 150 3.32 1.38 5.35
N ILE A 151 4.24 0.53 4.89
CA ILE A 151 5.60 0.44 5.40
C ILE A 151 6.54 0.57 4.20
N TYR A 152 7.44 1.55 4.26
CA TYR A 152 8.42 1.81 3.21
C TYR A 152 9.84 1.63 3.74
N GLY A 153 10.68 0.94 2.98
CA GLY A 153 12.13 0.87 3.20
C GLY A 153 12.84 1.66 2.11
N THR A 154 13.79 2.51 2.47
CA THR A 154 14.64 3.25 1.53
C THR A 154 16.10 3.04 1.85
N ILE A 155 16.90 2.88 0.82
CA ILE A 155 18.36 2.82 0.90
C ILE A 155 18.96 3.76 -0.14
N GLY A 156 20.11 4.33 0.16
CA GLY A 156 20.77 5.21 -0.79
C GLY A 156 22.12 5.74 -0.31
N VAL A 157 22.60 6.74 -1.01
CA VAL A 157 23.86 7.41 -0.72
C VAL A 157 23.58 8.78 -0.12
N THR A 158 24.31 9.14 0.94
CA THR A 158 24.26 10.46 1.56
C THR A 158 25.57 11.22 1.35
N TYR A 159 25.47 12.52 1.16
CA TYR A 159 26.61 13.41 1.03
C TYR A 159 26.51 14.55 2.03
N LYS A 160 27.50 14.68 2.90
CA LYS A 160 27.56 15.73 3.92
C LYS A 160 28.04 17.03 3.28
N LEU A 161 27.13 17.99 3.13
CA LEU A 161 27.48 19.38 2.87
C LEU A 161 28.16 19.95 4.13
N LYS A 162 29.10 20.82 4.00
CA LYS A 162 29.90 21.34 5.11
C LYS A 162 29.09 21.72 6.34
#